data_9f20d3707ba209a0336235e1dd477b46
#
_entry.id   9f20d3707ba209a0336235e1dd477b46
#
_cell.length_a   1.000
_cell.length_b   1.000
_cell.length_c   1.000
_cell.angle_alpha   90.00
_cell.angle_beta   90.00
_cell.angle_gamma   90.00
#
_symmetry.space_group_name_H-M   'P 1'
#
loop_
_entity.id
_entity.type
_entity.pdbx_description
1 polymer ?
#
loop_
_entity_poly.entity_id
_entity_poly.type
_entity_poly.pdbx_seq_one_letter_code
_entity_poly.pdbx_strand_id
1 'polypeptide(L)'
;MNALLFAGADVMAPLPTAHPLLAEMHERLASEHLQRLNHAQTCSRARGAILRCLPDGEPRRTEIARALEMSERTLQRRLKGEGTSFQRLLDDTRRELAEQYLGQTDFSLADACYLLGFGNLSSFFRASKRWFGTSPRQHRLRLIGARRAGS
;
A
#
# COMPACT_ATOMS: atom_id res chain seq x y z
N MET A 1 21.95 5.15 26.43
CA MET A 1 21.96 4.26 26.25
C MET A 1 21.52 3.64 26.29
N ASN A 2 21.22 3.86 26.43
CA ASN A 2 21.02 2.88 26.33
C ASN A 2 20.60 2.18 26.48
N ALA A 3 20.49 2.55 26.74
CA ALA A 3 20.46 1.56 26.82
C ALA A 3 20.11 0.89 27.08
N LEU A 4 20.00 1.43 27.32
CA LEU A 4 20.02 0.56 27.54
C LEU A 4 19.85 -0.01 27.82
N LEU A 5 19.92 0.58 28.06
CA LEU A 5 20.19 -0.27 28.27
C LEU A 5 20.12 -0.87 28.61
N PHE A 6 20.29 -0.48 28.96
CA PHE A 6 20.67 -1.43 29.24
C PHE A 6 21.01 -1.94 29.53
N ALA A 7 21.17 -1.33 29.71
CA ALA A 7 21.82 -2.20 29.87
C ALA A 7 22.12 -2.86 30.11
N GLY A 8 22.27 -2.54 30.27
CA GLY A 8 22.78 -3.53 30.46
C GLY A 8 23.06 -4.16 30.69
N ALA A 9 23.20 -3.97 31.01
CA ALA A 9 23.76 -4.89 31.22
C ALA A 9 23.74 -5.56 31.53
N ASP A 10 23.52 -5.60 31.91
CA ASP A 10 23.73 -6.65 32.14
C ASP A 10 23.66 -7.49 32.08
N VAL A 11 23.25 -7.19 32.28
CA VAL A 11 23.29 -8.26 32.43
C VAL A 11 23.90 -9.17 31.95
N MET A 12 24.42 -9.18 31.69
CA MET A 12 25.05 -9.98 31.03
C MET A 12 25.24 -11.13 31.11
N ALA A 13 24.87 -11.13 31.35
CA ALA A 13 25.16 -12.38 31.76
C ALA A 13 25.74 -13.36 30.84
N PRO A 14 26.52 -14.20 31.27
CA PRO A 14 27.14 -15.21 30.47
C PRO A 14 26.19 -16.32 30.02
N LEU A 15 24.97 -16.20 30.40
CA LEU A 15 23.94 -17.21 30.09
C LEU A 15 23.83 -17.59 28.64
N PRO A 16 23.93 -16.66 27.71
CA PRO A 16 23.76 -16.98 26.29
C PRO A 16 24.73 -18.01 25.78
N THR A 17 25.89 -18.09 26.36
CA THR A 17 26.92 -19.01 25.87
C THR A 17 26.57 -20.47 26.12
N ALA A 18 25.67 -20.73 27.07
CA ALA A 18 25.30 -22.08 27.43
C ALA A 18 24.26 -22.69 26.48
N HIS A 19 23.60 -21.87 25.66
CA HIS A 19 22.49 -22.35 24.82
C HIS A 19 22.56 -21.78 23.41
N PRO A 20 23.43 -22.32 22.56
CA PRO A 20 23.52 -21.85 21.18
C PRO A 20 22.24 -22.05 20.38
N LEU A 21 21.46 -23.10 20.68
CA LEU A 21 20.18 -23.34 20.02
C LEU A 21 19.17 -22.24 20.34
N LEU A 22 19.19 -21.76 21.58
CA LEU A 22 18.30 -20.68 22.01
C LEU A 22 18.65 -19.38 21.30
N ALA A 23 19.95 -19.10 21.14
CA ALA A 23 20.42 -17.93 20.43
C ALA A 23 19.99 -17.99 18.95
N GLU A 24 20.08 -19.16 18.32
CA GLU A 24 19.61 -19.35 16.94
C GLU A 24 18.11 -19.12 16.81
N MET A 25 17.34 -19.61 17.77
CA MET A 25 15.89 -19.41 17.76
C MET A 25 15.53 -17.93 17.90
N HIS A 26 16.21 -17.20 18.77
CA HIS A 26 15.99 -15.77 18.95
C HIS A 26 16.34 -15.00 17.68
N GLU A 27 17.44 -15.34 17.04
CA GLU A 27 17.86 -14.71 15.80
C GLU A 27 16.83 -14.95 14.69
N ARG A 28 16.33 -16.17 14.60
CA ARG A 28 15.34 -16.53 13.59
C ARG A 28 14.04 -15.76 13.79
N LEU A 29 13.56 -15.71 15.03
CA LEU A 29 12.34 -14.98 15.36
C LEU A 29 12.48 -13.48 15.09
N ALA A 30 13.64 -12.91 15.44
CA ALA A 30 13.92 -11.51 15.17
C ALA A 30 13.96 -11.23 13.66
N SER A 31 14.59 -12.12 12.89
CA SER A 31 14.64 -12.00 11.43
C SER A 31 13.26 -12.07 10.81
N GLU A 32 12.45 -13.02 11.26
CA GLU A 32 11.07 -13.17 10.77
C GLU A 32 10.23 -11.92 11.10
N HIS A 33 10.41 -11.39 12.29
CA HIS A 33 9.70 -10.18 12.70
C HIS A 33 10.09 -8.98 11.84
N LEU A 34 11.41 -8.80 11.62
CA LEU A 34 11.91 -7.74 10.75
C LEU A 34 11.42 -7.89 9.31
N GLN A 35 11.35 -9.13 8.82
CA GLN A 35 10.82 -9.39 7.48
C GLN A 35 9.36 -9.00 7.38
N ARG A 36 8.55 -9.32 8.37
CA ARG A 36 7.15 -8.94 8.40
C ARG A 36 6.98 -7.42 8.41
N LEU A 37 7.76 -6.73 9.23
CA LEU A 37 7.75 -5.27 9.27
C LEU A 37 8.18 -4.67 7.93
N ASN A 38 9.22 -5.24 7.32
CA ASN A 38 9.69 -4.78 6.02
C ASN A 38 8.65 -5.01 4.93
N HIS A 39 7.92 -6.12 5.00
CA HIS A 39 6.85 -6.40 4.05
C HIS A 39 5.72 -5.37 4.18
N ALA A 40 5.26 -5.13 5.41
CA ALA A 40 4.24 -4.12 5.66
C ALA A 40 4.69 -2.75 5.17
N GLN A 41 5.96 -2.43 5.38
CA GLN A 41 6.55 -1.18 4.88
C GLN A 41 6.57 -1.12 3.36
N THR A 42 6.84 -2.24 2.69
CA THR A 42 6.91 -2.27 1.23
C THR A 42 5.56 -1.94 0.61
N CYS A 43 4.50 -2.53 1.10
CA CYS A 43 3.15 -2.25 0.61
C CYS A 43 2.80 -0.77 0.80
N SER A 44 3.03 -0.25 1.98
CA SER A 44 2.76 1.16 2.30
C SER A 44 3.60 2.12 1.45
N ARG A 45 4.88 1.81 1.29
CA ARG A 45 5.79 2.61 0.48
C ARG A 45 5.39 2.59 -0.99
N ALA A 46 5.05 1.40 -1.50
CA ALA A 46 4.61 1.25 -2.89
C ALA A 46 3.32 2.02 -3.14
N ARG A 47 2.37 1.96 -2.20
CA ARG A 47 1.14 2.73 -2.28
C ARG A 47 1.42 4.23 -2.35
N GLY A 48 2.30 4.73 -1.50
CA GLY A 48 2.70 6.14 -1.52
C GLY A 48 3.31 6.55 -2.85
N ALA A 49 4.17 5.71 -3.42
CA ALA A 49 4.77 5.96 -4.72
C ALA A 49 3.72 5.97 -5.84
N ILE A 50 2.78 5.03 -5.79
CA ILE A 50 1.67 4.97 -6.74
C ILE A 50 0.86 6.26 -6.69
N LEU A 51 0.51 6.71 -5.49
CA LEU A 51 -0.26 7.94 -5.29
C LEU A 51 0.42 9.15 -5.92
N ARG A 52 1.73 9.24 -5.82
CA ARG A 52 2.49 10.34 -6.40
C ARG A 52 2.54 10.27 -7.93
N CYS A 53 2.50 9.08 -8.49
CA CYS A 53 2.61 8.88 -9.94
C CYS A 53 1.28 8.98 -10.69
N LEU A 54 0.16 8.70 -10.02
CA LEU A 54 -1.15 8.61 -10.68
C LEU A 54 -1.52 9.82 -11.54
N PRO A 55 -1.31 11.08 -11.12
CA PRO A 55 -1.66 12.23 -11.97
C PRO A 55 -0.89 12.28 -13.27
N ASP A 56 0.26 11.62 -13.35
CA ASP A 56 1.09 11.57 -14.55
C ASP A 56 0.70 10.43 -15.49
N GLY A 57 -0.27 9.61 -15.11
CA GLY A 57 -0.72 8.46 -15.88
C GLY A 57 -0.62 7.18 -15.08
N GLU A 58 -0.82 6.05 -15.75
CA GLU A 58 -0.74 4.76 -15.08
C GLU A 58 0.71 4.45 -14.68
N PRO A 59 0.98 4.27 -13.39
CA PRO A 59 2.34 3.97 -12.93
C PRO A 59 2.76 2.56 -13.35
N ARG A 60 4.00 2.45 -13.78
CA ARG A 60 4.57 1.16 -14.18
C ARG A 60 5.27 0.53 -12.99
N ARG A 61 5.24 -0.78 -12.95
CA ARG A 61 5.93 -1.54 -11.91
C ARG A 61 7.41 -1.18 -11.82
N THR A 62 8.07 -0.97 -12.96
CA THR A 62 9.47 -0.54 -13.02
C THR A 62 9.68 0.80 -12.32
N GLU A 63 8.78 1.74 -12.53
CA GLU A 63 8.87 3.07 -11.92
C GLU A 63 8.74 3.00 -10.41
N ILE A 64 7.78 2.21 -9.94
CA ILE A 64 7.54 2.05 -8.50
C ILE A 64 8.71 1.33 -7.83
N ALA A 65 9.23 0.27 -8.47
CA ALA A 65 10.39 -0.44 -7.95
C ALA A 65 11.59 0.50 -7.83
N ARG A 66 11.81 1.32 -8.86
CA ARG A 66 12.90 2.31 -8.84
C ARG A 66 12.73 3.33 -7.72
N ALA A 67 11.51 3.81 -7.53
CA ALA A 67 11.22 4.77 -6.46
C ALA A 67 11.50 4.18 -5.09
N LEU A 68 11.34 2.88 -4.93
CA LEU A 68 11.61 2.18 -3.68
C LEU A 68 13.05 1.65 -3.60
N GLU A 69 13.86 1.93 -4.61
CA GLU A 69 15.26 1.51 -4.68
C GLU A 69 15.42 -0.01 -4.63
N MET A 70 14.59 -0.70 -5.36
CA MET A 70 14.64 -2.16 -5.46
C MET A 70 14.34 -2.62 -6.88
N SER A 71 14.66 -3.88 -7.18
CA SER A 71 14.33 -4.46 -8.48
C SER A 71 12.85 -4.81 -8.54
N GLU A 72 12.32 -4.93 -9.75
CA GLU A 72 10.94 -5.39 -9.93
C GLU A 72 10.69 -6.75 -9.29
N ARG A 73 11.68 -7.64 -9.41
CA ARG A 73 11.60 -8.97 -8.83
C ARG A 73 11.47 -8.91 -7.31
N THR A 74 12.26 -8.05 -6.67
CA THR A 74 12.19 -7.85 -5.23
C THR A 74 10.84 -7.27 -4.83
N LEU A 75 10.37 -6.28 -5.58
CA LEU A 75 9.07 -5.67 -5.33
C LEU A 75 7.96 -6.72 -5.41
N GLN A 76 7.94 -7.51 -6.47
CA GLN A 76 6.95 -8.58 -6.65
C GLN A 76 7.00 -9.59 -5.51
N ARG A 77 8.20 -10.02 -5.14
CA ARG A 77 8.37 -11.00 -4.07
C ARG A 77 7.85 -10.48 -2.74
N ARG A 78 8.17 -9.23 -2.41
CA ARG A 78 7.73 -8.63 -1.15
C ARG A 78 6.24 -8.40 -1.10
N LEU A 79 5.64 -7.92 -2.19
CA LEU A 79 4.19 -7.73 -2.27
C LEU A 79 3.46 -9.08 -2.17
N LYS A 80 4.00 -10.11 -2.81
CA LYS A 80 3.43 -11.46 -2.72
C LYS A 80 3.48 -11.97 -1.29
N GLY A 81 4.56 -11.67 -0.57
CA GLY A 81 4.69 -12.04 0.84
C GLY A 81 3.63 -11.41 1.72
N GLU A 82 3.07 -10.28 1.31
CA GLU A 82 1.99 -9.61 2.03
C GLU A 82 0.61 -9.99 1.51
N GLY A 83 0.54 -10.93 0.58
CA GLY A 83 -0.72 -11.42 0.03
C GLY A 83 -1.31 -10.51 -1.04
N THR A 84 -0.51 -9.68 -1.68
CA THR A 84 -0.98 -8.79 -2.73
C THR A 84 -0.06 -8.84 -3.95
N SER A 85 -0.36 -8.01 -4.95
CA SER A 85 0.46 -7.85 -6.14
C SER A 85 0.48 -6.38 -6.50
N PHE A 86 1.37 -5.97 -7.40
CA PHE A 86 1.41 -4.60 -7.87
C PHE A 86 0.07 -4.20 -8.52
N GLN A 87 -0.48 -5.05 -9.37
CA GLN A 87 -1.75 -4.76 -10.04
C GLN A 87 -2.89 -4.59 -9.05
N ARG A 88 -2.94 -5.47 -8.06
CA ARG A 88 -3.97 -5.40 -7.03
C ARG A 88 -3.82 -4.15 -6.17
N LEU A 89 -2.60 -3.82 -5.81
CA LEU A 89 -2.32 -2.62 -5.02
C LEU A 89 -2.70 -1.35 -5.79
N LEU A 90 -2.36 -1.30 -7.06
CA LEU A 90 -2.74 -0.19 -7.93
C LEU A 90 -4.26 -0.06 -8.02
N ASP A 91 -4.94 -1.17 -8.24
CA ASP A 91 -6.40 -1.20 -8.36
C ASP A 91 -7.07 -0.75 -7.05
N ASP A 92 -6.63 -1.29 -5.92
CA ASP A 92 -7.17 -0.93 -4.60
C ASP A 92 -6.93 0.55 -4.29
N THR A 93 -5.76 1.06 -4.62
CA THR A 93 -5.42 2.47 -4.41
C THR A 93 -6.31 3.38 -5.24
N ARG A 94 -6.49 3.04 -6.52
CA ARG A 94 -7.38 3.78 -7.40
C ARG A 94 -8.83 3.77 -6.90
N ARG A 95 -9.28 2.62 -6.44
CA ARG A 95 -10.64 2.46 -5.92
C ARG A 95 -10.89 3.38 -4.73
N GLU A 96 -9.98 3.40 -3.78
CA GLU A 96 -10.12 4.26 -2.60
C GLU A 96 -10.12 5.74 -2.97
N LEU A 97 -9.25 6.14 -3.88
CA LEU A 97 -9.20 7.52 -4.36
C LEU A 97 -10.46 7.88 -5.14
N ALA A 98 -10.97 6.93 -5.95
CA ALA A 98 -12.19 7.15 -6.72
C ALA A 98 -13.36 7.46 -5.80
N GLU A 99 -13.48 6.75 -4.69
CA GLU A 99 -14.52 7.05 -3.69
C GLU A 99 -14.39 8.46 -3.14
N GLN A 100 -13.17 8.88 -2.85
CA GLN A 100 -12.93 10.23 -2.33
C GLN A 100 -13.30 11.30 -3.36
N TYR A 101 -12.83 11.15 -4.58
CA TYR A 101 -13.08 12.15 -5.63
C TYR A 101 -14.55 12.19 -6.06
N LEU A 102 -15.18 11.03 -6.17
CA LEU A 102 -16.59 10.98 -6.55
C LEU A 102 -17.50 11.52 -5.45
N GLY A 103 -17.07 11.42 -4.20
CA GLY A 103 -17.80 11.98 -3.08
C GLY A 103 -17.74 13.50 -2.99
N GLN A 104 -16.91 14.13 -3.80
CA GLN A 104 -16.74 15.59 -3.83
C GLN A 104 -17.30 16.15 -5.13
N THR A 105 -18.16 17.15 -5.02
CA THR A 105 -18.79 17.76 -6.20
C THR A 105 -17.84 18.67 -6.96
N ASP A 106 -16.72 19.05 -6.36
CA ASP A 106 -15.73 19.95 -6.97
C ASP A 106 -14.97 19.29 -8.13
N PHE A 107 -14.96 17.95 -8.18
CA PHE A 107 -14.27 17.22 -9.22
C PHE A 107 -15.26 16.72 -10.26
N SER A 108 -15.00 17.03 -11.53
CA SER A 108 -15.76 16.43 -12.62
C SER A 108 -15.32 14.96 -12.79
N LEU A 109 -16.11 14.19 -13.54
CA LEU A 109 -15.72 12.80 -13.86
C LEU A 109 -14.40 12.77 -14.65
N ALA A 110 -14.21 13.75 -15.53
CA ALA A 110 -12.97 13.88 -16.29
C ALA A 110 -11.78 14.17 -15.37
N ASP A 111 -11.97 15.05 -14.38
CA ASP A 111 -10.93 15.34 -13.40
C ASP A 111 -10.55 14.10 -12.60
N ALA A 112 -11.55 13.37 -12.12
CA ALA A 112 -11.33 12.14 -11.37
C ALA A 112 -10.58 11.11 -12.22
N CYS A 113 -10.99 10.96 -13.48
CA CYS A 113 -10.35 10.05 -14.43
C CYS A 113 -8.87 10.37 -14.58
N TYR A 114 -8.57 11.65 -14.80
CA TYR A 114 -7.20 12.13 -14.94
C TYR A 114 -6.37 11.88 -13.68
N LEU A 115 -6.90 12.26 -12.52
CA LEU A 115 -6.20 12.13 -11.24
C LEU A 115 -5.98 10.67 -10.85
N LEU A 116 -6.80 9.75 -11.36
CA LEU A 116 -6.65 8.32 -11.12
C LEU A 116 -5.69 7.66 -12.11
N GLY A 117 -5.18 8.41 -13.08
CA GLY A 117 -4.20 7.91 -14.03
C GLY A 117 -4.79 7.05 -15.15
N PHE A 118 -6.08 7.19 -15.43
CA PHE A 118 -6.71 6.49 -16.55
C PHE A 118 -6.46 7.25 -17.85
N GLY A 119 -6.21 6.52 -18.92
CA GLY A 119 -5.96 7.11 -20.21
C GLY A 119 -7.20 7.66 -20.91
N ASN A 120 -8.38 7.16 -20.55
CA ASN A 120 -9.64 7.60 -21.12
C ASN A 120 -10.81 7.27 -20.17
N LEU A 121 -11.95 7.91 -20.44
CA LEU A 121 -13.13 7.73 -19.60
C LEU A 121 -13.70 6.30 -19.65
N SER A 122 -13.57 5.65 -20.79
CA SER A 122 -14.06 4.27 -20.96
C SER A 122 -13.38 3.32 -19.97
N SER A 123 -12.08 3.46 -19.79
CA SER A 123 -11.32 2.65 -18.83
C SER A 123 -11.79 2.91 -17.40
N PHE A 124 -12.01 4.17 -17.07
CA PHE A 124 -12.52 4.56 -15.76
C PHE A 124 -13.93 3.99 -15.52
N PHE A 125 -14.79 4.07 -16.51
CA PHE A 125 -16.15 3.54 -16.42
C PHE A 125 -16.14 2.03 -16.18
N ARG A 126 -15.29 1.29 -16.89
CA ARG A 126 -15.15 -0.15 -16.69
C ARG A 126 -14.65 -0.47 -15.28
N ALA A 127 -13.67 0.28 -14.81
CA ALA A 127 -13.14 0.09 -13.46
C ALA A 127 -14.21 0.38 -12.41
N SER A 128 -14.95 1.46 -12.57
CA SER A 128 -16.03 1.82 -11.65
C SER A 128 -17.09 0.72 -11.56
N LYS A 129 -17.45 0.15 -12.70
CA LYS A 129 -18.41 -0.95 -12.72
C LYS A 129 -17.89 -2.17 -11.98
N ARG A 130 -16.59 -2.46 -12.13
CA ARG A 130 -15.96 -3.58 -11.43
C ARG A 130 -15.86 -3.32 -9.92
N TRP A 131 -15.52 -2.10 -9.52
CA TRP A 131 -15.35 -1.74 -8.11
C TRP A 131 -16.68 -1.58 -7.37
N PHE A 132 -17.62 -0.88 -7.98
CA PHE A 132 -18.84 -0.40 -7.31
C PHE A 132 -20.13 -0.98 -7.89
N GLY A 133 -20.01 -1.76 -8.96
CA GLY A 133 -21.17 -2.35 -9.62
C GLY A 133 -21.97 -1.37 -10.47
N THR A 134 -21.48 -0.13 -10.63
CA THR A 134 -22.22 0.92 -11.31
C THR A 134 -21.27 1.94 -11.94
N SER A 135 -21.82 2.87 -12.73
CA SER A 135 -21.03 3.93 -13.35
C SER A 135 -20.53 4.93 -12.29
N PRO A 136 -19.46 5.70 -12.62
CA PRO A 136 -18.98 6.72 -11.68
C PRO A 136 -20.05 7.74 -11.30
N ARG A 137 -20.87 8.13 -12.25
CA ARG A 137 -21.94 9.10 -12.01
C ARG A 137 -22.95 8.57 -11.01
N GLN A 138 -23.40 7.33 -11.18
CA GLN A 138 -24.35 6.73 -10.27
C GLN A 138 -23.75 6.53 -8.89
N HIS A 139 -22.50 6.12 -8.83
CA HIS A 139 -21.82 5.94 -7.55
C HIS A 139 -21.69 7.28 -6.82
N ARG A 140 -21.38 8.36 -7.55
CA ARG A 140 -21.35 9.71 -6.98
C ARG A 140 -22.69 10.08 -6.35
N LEU A 141 -23.77 9.80 -7.05
CA LEU A 141 -25.10 10.10 -6.53
C LEU A 141 -25.40 9.32 -5.26
N ARG A 142 -24.97 8.07 -5.18
CA ARG A 142 -25.10 7.27 -3.97
C ARG A 142 -24.30 7.86 -2.80
N LEU A 143 -23.06 8.26 -3.06
CA LEU A 143 -22.20 8.83 -2.02
C LEU A 143 -22.76 10.14 -1.49
N ILE A 144 -23.22 11.00 -2.37
CA ILE A 144 -23.81 12.29 -1.99
C ILE A 144 -25.13 12.07 -1.25
N GLY A 145 -25.96 11.14 -1.73
CA GLY A 145 -27.21 10.81 -1.09
C GLY A 145 -27.03 10.26 0.32
N ALA A 146 -26.06 9.36 0.49
CA ALA A 146 -25.75 8.79 1.80
C ALA A 146 -25.25 9.85 2.77
N ARG A 147 -24.42 10.78 2.26
CA ARG A 147 -23.90 11.87 3.09
C ARG A 147 -25.00 12.79 3.57
N ARG A 148 -25.97 13.10 2.71
CA ARG A 148 -27.12 13.92 3.08
C ARG A 148 -28.05 13.22 4.07
N ALA A 149 -28.23 11.92 3.93
CA ALA A 149 -29.05 11.14 4.84
C ALA A 149 -28.44 11.00 6.22
N GLY A 150 -27.12 11.06 6.31
CA GLY A 150 -26.38 10.98 7.58
C GLY A 150 -26.26 12.30 8.33
N SER A 151 -26.76 13.39 7.74
CA SER A 151 -26.78 14.72 8.39
C SER A 151 -28.13 15.00 9.06
#